data_54d105eedcb99b12595e79ee82496a62
#
_entry.id   54d105eedcb99b12595e79ee82496a62
#
_cell.length_a   1.000
_cell.length_b   1.000
_cell.length_c   1.000
_cell.angle_alpha   90.00
_cell.angle_beta   90.00
_cell.angle_gamma   90.00
#
_symmetry.space_group_name_H-M   'P 1'
#
loop_
_entity.id
_entity.type
_entity.pdbx_description
1 polymer ?
#
loop_
_entity_poly.entity_id
_entity_poly.type
_entity_poly.pdbx_seq_one_letter_code
_entity_poly.pdbx_strand_id
1 'polypeptide(L)'
;MNFRCDRNILRLVLAGLCASVFAIPKLAVPQQAPSAKTMAAPPSAPLVEHVEQGKFALHKFEQSIGQETYEITRDGESLSVKIDFKFTDRGGAVPLTATFRSANDLTPSAFEIKGKNARLSTIDQAVEVELEKVRLRDRDKWTNAARPKQFFTIAGYAPATMQMLMVRYWATHGSPAELATLPSGRVKIEPRGQDTVGVNGKNETFDRYTIEGLIWGRETLWFDSSHNLIRLEVPSAKVAVVRE
;
A
#
# COMPACT_ATOMS: atom_id res chain seq x y z
N MET A 1 36.71 23.13 -27.85
CA MET A 1 37.84 22.21 -27.82
C MET A 1 37.37 20.87 -28.36
N ASN A 2 37.80 20.57 -29.59
CA ASN A 2 37.47 19.39 -30.40
C ASN A 2 38.34 18.20 -30.00
N PHE A 3 37.77 16.97 -30.02
CA PHE A 3 38.44 15.70 -30.38
C PHE A 3 37.30 14.71 -30.69
N ARG A 4 36.99 14.39 -31.90
CA ARG A 4 37.38 13.46 -32.97
C ARG A 4 37.63 12.03 -32.45
N CYS A 5 36.71 11.16 -32.78
CA CYS A 5 36.65 10.12 -33.81
C CYS A 5 37.89 9.22 -33.90
N ASP A 6 37.71 7.92 -33.71
CA ASP A 6 38.42 6.96 -34.55
C ASP A 6 37.60 5.66 -34.77
N ARG A 7 37.69 5.23 -36.03
CA ARG A 7 37.07 4.11 -36.72
C ARG A 7 38.09 2.97 -36.88
N ASN A 8 37.55 1.81 -37.23
CA ASN A 8 38.18 0.64 -37.90
C ASN A 8 38.70 -0.44 -36.92
N ILE A 9 38.47 -1.73 -37.17
CA ILE A 9 38.92 -2.51 -38.32
C ILE A 9 38.10 -3.84 -38.41
N LEU A 10 37.65 -4.10 -39.60
CA LEU A 10 37.16 -5.31 -40.24
C LEU A 10 38.29 -6.33 -40.44
N ARG A 11 38.10 -7.63 -40.12
CA ARG A 11 38.82 -8.71 -40.78
C ARG A 11 37.99 -9.97 -40.96
N LEU A 12 37.77 -10.22 -42.22
CA LEU A 12 37.29 -11.41 -42.90
C LEU A 12 38.42 -12.44 -42.95
N VAL A 13 38.19 -13.72 -42.69
CA VAL A 13 39.00 -14.84 -43.26
C VAL A 13 38.09 -15.97 -43.68
N LEU A 14 38.27 -16.34 -44.93
CA LEU A 14 37.56 -17.34 -45.73
C LEU A 14 38.33 -18.67 -45.72
N ALA A 15 37.60 -19.75 -46.01
CA ALA A 15 37.98 -20.98 -46.70
C ALA A 15 38.40 -22.23 -45.91
N GLY A 16 37.81 -23.35 -46.31
CA GLY A 16 38.28 -24.71 -46.06
C GLY A 16 37.22 -25.75 -46.39
N LEU A 17 37.08 -26.04 -47.70
CA LEU A 17 36.27 -27.13 -48.25
C LEU A 17 37.03 -28.45 -48.10
N CYS A 18 36.42 -29.49 -47.51
CA CYS A 18 36.82 -30.87 -47.72
C CYS A 18 35.60 -31.80 -47.73
N ALA A 19 35.28 -32.29 -48.91
CA ALA A 19 34.31 -33.34 -49.13
C ALA A 19 34.92 -34.72 -48.86
N SER A 20 34.29 -35.51 -47.99
CA SER A 20 34.58 -36.93 -47.84
C SER A 20 33.26 -37.69 -47.89
N VAL A 21 33.10 -38.45 -48.97
CA VAL A 21 31.98 -39.39 -49.22
C VAL A 21 32.21 -40.63 -48.39
N PHE A 22 31.34 -40.93 -47.45
CA PHE A 22 31.26 -42.26 -46.80
C PHE A 22 29.87 -42.86 -46.99
N ALA A 23 29.86 -44.06 -47.55
CA ALA A 23 28.67 -44.88 -47.72
C ALA A 23 28.13 -45.38 -46.38
N ILE A 24 26.84 -45.18 -46.17
CA ILE A 24 26.14 -45.57 -44.94
C ILE A 24 25.31 -46.82 -45.19
N PRO A 25 25.43 -47.91 -44.36
CA PRO A 25 24.55 -49.05 -44.41
C PRO A 25 23.18 -48.70 -43.82
N LYS A 26 22.10 -49.14 -44.47
CA LYS A 26 20.70 -49.03 -43.98
C LYS A 26 20.54 -49.78 -42.66
N LEU A 27 20.44 -49.08 -41.55
CA LEU A 27 19.94 -49.59 -40.27
C LEU A 27 18.44 -49.32 -40.17
N ALA A 28 17.71 -50.37 -39.81
CA ALA A 28 16.27 -50.35 -39.58
C ALA A 28 15.92 -49.36 -38.45
N VAL A 29 15.00 -48.47 -38.73
CA VAL A 29 14.46 -47.48 -37.75
C VAL A 29 13.42 -48.21 -36.88
N PRO A 30 13.58 -48.28 -35.56
CA PRO A 30 12.50 -48.70 -34.68
C PRO A 30 11.39 -47.64 -34.68
N GLN A 31 10.19 -48.06 -34.96
CA GLN A 31 8.96 -47.27 -34.94
C GLN A 31 8.72 -46.78 -33.50
N GLN A 32 9.00 -45.51 -33.20
CA GLN A 32 8.66 -44.88 -31.93
C GLN A 32 7.14 -44.79 -31.81
N ALA A 33 6.59 -45.37 -30.74
CA ALA A 33 5.21 -45.19 -30.32
C ALA A 33 4.92 -43.67 -30.06
N PRO A 34 3.69 -43.19 -30.33
CA PRO A 34 3.35 -41.79 -30.11
C PRO A 34 3.48 -41.45 -28.62
N SER A 35 4.43 -40.55 -28.31
CA SER A 35 4.56 -40.00 -26.98
C SER A 35 3.24 -39.28 -26.60
N ALA A 36 2.59 -39.77 -25.55
CA ALA A 36 1.46 -39.11 -24.96
C ALA A 36 1.90 -37.66 -24.56
N LYS A 37 1.26 -36.67 -25.19
CA LYS A 37 1.39 -35.28 -24.77
C LYS A 37 0.95 -35.18 -23.30
N THR A 38 1.90 -35.08 -22.39
CA THR A 38 1.65 -34.66 -21.01
C THR A 38 1.04 -33.27 -21.08
N MET A 39 -0.27 -33.18 -20.86
CA MET A 39 -0.94 -31.89 -20.66
C MET A 39 -0.31 -31.27 -19.42
N ALA A 40 0.42 -30.14 -19.60
CA ALA A 40 0.86 -29.32 -18.49
C ALA A 40 -0.37 -28.93 -17.66
N ALA A 41 -0.30 -29.16 -16.35
CA ALA A 41 -1.33 -28.70 -15.43
C ALA A 41 -1.52 -27.20 -15.62
N PRO A 42 -2.76 -26.70 -15.57
CA PRO A 42 -2.98 -25.26 -15.64
C PRO A 42 -2.20 -24.57 -14.50
N PRO A 43 -1.61 -23.40 -14.73
CA PRO A 43 -0.90 -22.67 -13.68
C PRO A 43 -1.86 -22.47 -12.50
N SER A 44 -1.44 -22.87 -11.30
CA SER A 44 -2.19 -22.65 -10.09
C SER A 44 -2.45 -21.14 -9.96
N ALA A 45 -3.70 -20.74 -9.70
CA ALA A 45 -4.02 -19.34 -9.41
C ALA A 45 -3.13 -18.87 -8.26
N PRO A 46 -2.62 -17.63 -8.28
CA PRO A 46 -1.80 -17.12 -7.21
C PRO A 46 -2.58 -17.24 -5.90
N LEU A 47 -1.95 -17.82 -4.88
CA LEU A 47 -2.52 -17.96 -3.55
C LEU A 47 -2.46 -16.57 -2.88
N VAL A 48 -3.60 -15.88 -2.81
CA VAL A 48 -3.75 -14.67 -2.03
C VAL A 48 -3.72 -15.04 -0.55
N GLU A 49 -2.69 -14.58 0.16
CA GLU A 49 -2.51 -14.81 1.59
C GLU A 49 -3.26 -13.75 2.38
N HIS A 50 -4.06 -14.16 3.34
CA HIS A 50 -4.66 -13.27 4.33
C HIS A 50 -3.61 -12.93 5.40
N VAL A 51 -3.26 -11.63 5.53
CA VAL A 51 -2.17 -11.18 6.40
C VAL A 51 -2.71 -10.67 7.74
N GLU A 52 -3.70 -9.79 7.71
CA GLU A 52 -4.23 -9.11 8.89
C GLU A 52 -5.68 -8.67 8.64
N GLN A 53 -6.51 -8.73 9.66
CA GLN A 53 -7.83 -8.08 9.67
C GLN A 53 -8.08 -7.46 11.03
N GLY A 54 -8.97 -6.49 11.07
CA GLY A 54 -9.33 -5.86 12.34
C GLY A 54 -10.54 -4.98 12.25
N LYS A 55 -10.92 -4.53 13.42
CA LYS A 55 -12.08 -3.66 13.60
C LYS A 55 -11.74 -2.59 14.63
N PHE A 56 -12.22 -1.38 14.39
CA PHE A 56 -12.16 -0.27 15.31
C PHE A 56 -13.57 0.24 15.62
N ALA A 57 -13.86 0.49 16.89
CA ALA A 57 -15.03 1.22 17.32
C ALA A 57 -14.73 2.72 17.36
N LEU A 58 -15.64 3.54 16.84
CA LEU A 58 -15.55 4.98 16.86
C LEU A 58 -16.48 5.56 17.93
N HIS A 59 -15.93 6.42 18.76
CA HIS A 59 -16.65 7.13 19.81
C HIS A 59 -16.51 8.64 19.65
N LYS A 60 -17.57 9.38 19.95
CA LYS A 60 -17.57 10.84 20.05
C LYS A 60 -18.26 11.24 21.34
N PHE A 61 -17.59 12.03 22.17
CA PHE A 61 -18.05 12.31 23.53
C PHE A 61 -18.41 10.99 24.30
N GLU A 62 -17.55 9.96 24.18
CA GLU A 62 -17.72 8.64 24.79
C GLU A 62 -18.89 7.79 24.25
N GLN A 63 -19.72 8.35 23.36
CA GLN A 63 -20.81 7.62 22.72
C GLN A 63 -20.35 6.94 21.45
N SER A 64 -20.72 5.68 21.27
CA SER A 64 -20.44 4.96 20.02
C SER A 64 -21.15 5.63 18.85
N ILE A 65 -20.41 5.99 17.82
CA ILE A 65 -20.91 6.62 16.60
C ILE A 65 -20.74 5.76 15.36
N GLY A 66 -19.97 4.70 15.43
CA GLY A 66 -19.72 3.84 14.27
C GLY A 66 -18.53 2.92 14.41
N GLN A 67 -18.09 2.41 13.28
CA GLN A 67 -17.00 1.45 13.21
C GLN A 67 -16.21 1.59 11.92
N GLU A 68 -14.99 1.09 11.95
CA GLU A 68 -14.13 0.83 10.80
C GLU A 68 -13.73 -0.64 10.81
N THR A 69 -13.79 -1.31 9.67
CA THR A 69 -13.26 -2.67 9.48
C THR A 69 -12.23 -2.66 8.37
N TYR A 70 -11.21 -3.50 8.47
CA TYR A 70 -10.19 -3.62 7.45
C TYR A 70 -9.73 -5.05 7.25
N GLU A 71 -9.22 -5.32 6.07
CA GLU A 71 -8.58 -6.56 5.66
C GLU A 71 -7.31 -6.25 4.87
N ILE A 72 -6.20 -6.91 5.21
CA ILE A 72 -4.93 -6.85 4.51
C ILE A 72 -4.65 -8.21 3.91
N THR A 73 -4.44 -8.25 2.60
CA THR A 73 -4.08 -9.46 1.85
C THR A 73 -2.76 -9.25 1.13
N ARG A 74 -2.02 -10.33 0.90
CA ARG A 74 -0.76 -10.34 0.15
C ARG A 74 -0.92 -11.16 -1.11
N ASP A 75 -0.41 -10.62 -2.22
CA ASP A 75 -0.27 -11.32 -3.49
C ASP A 75 1.17 -11.09 -3.99
N GLY A 76 2.03 -12.08 -3.77
CA GLY A 76 3.46 -11.97 -4.05
C GLY A 76 4.13 -10.81 -3.31
N GLU A 77 4.67 -9.85 -4.05
CA GLU A 77 5.37 -8.67 -3.54
C GLU A 77 4.44 -7.50 -3.21
N SER A 78 3.12 -7.68 -3.32
CA SER A 78 2.14 -6.61 -3.15
C SER A 78 1.20 -6.88 -1.98
N LEU A 79 0.89 -5.82 -1.24
CA LEU A 79 -0.18 -5.78 -0.24
C LEU A 79 -1.40 -5.05 -0.81
N SER A 80 -2.58 -5.57 -0.49
CA SER A 80 -3.87 -4.94 -0.78
C SER A 80 -4.64 -4.79 0.52
N VAL A 81 -5.08 -3.57 0.80
CA VAL A 81 -5.86 -3.22 2.00
C VAL A 81 -7.22 -2.74 1.57
N LYS A 82 -8.26 -3.31 2.17
CA LYS A 82 -9.65 -2.86 2.01
C LYS A 82 -10.14 -2.33 3.34
N ILE A 83 -10.80 -1.18 3.31
CA ILE A 83 -11.33 -0.50 4.50
C ILE A 83 -12.78 -0.15 4.25
N ASP A 84 -13.64 -0.50 5.20
CA ASP A 84 -15.03 -0.07 5.28
C ASP A 84 -15.21 0.74 6.57
N PHE A 85 -15.55 2.01 6.42
CA PHE A 85 -15.63 2.98 7.49
C PHE A 85 -17.02 3.59 7.51
N LYS A 86 -17.77 3.34 8.56
CA LYS A 86 -19.16 3.80 8.73
C LYS A 86 -19.37 4.43 10.08
N PHE A 87 -19.79 5.68 10.11
CA PHE A 87 -20.14 6.35 11.35
C PHE A 87 -21.34 7.29 11.15
N THR A 88 -21.89 7.76 12.25
CA THR A 88 -22.96 8.76 12.25
C THR A 88 -22.43 10.06 12.81
N ASP A 89 -22.54 11.15 12.08
CA ASP A 89 -22.23 12.48 12.56
C ASP A 89 -23.40 13.43 12.27
N ARG A 90 -23.81 14.21 13.27
CA ARG A 90 -24.94 15.16 13.17
C ARG A 90 -26.23 14.55 12.63
N GLY A 91 -26.51 13.29 13.00
CA GLY A 91 -27.70 12.56 12.58
C GLY A 91 -27.63 11.99 11.14
N GLY A 92 -26.53 12.19 10.41
CA GLY A 92 -26.33 11.65 9.08
C GLY A 92 -25.33 10.49 9.05
N ALA A 93 -25.64 9.44 8.29
CA ALA A 93 -24.69 8.36 8.05
C ALA A 93 -23.58 8.81 7.12
N VAL A 94 -22.32 8.51 7.48
CA VAL A 94 -21.11 8.81 6.73
C VAL A 94 -20.45 7.49 6.32
N PRO A 95 -20.85 6.89 5.18
CA PRO A 95 -20.18 5.72 4.65
C PRO A 95 -18.95 6.13 3.85
N LEU A 96 -17.81 5.50 4.15
CA LEU A 96 -16.58 5.63 3.40
C LEU A 96 -16.00 4.25 3.13
N THR A 97 -15.46 4.06 1.94
CA THR A 97 -14.65 2.89 1.59
C THR A 97 -13.30 3.37 1.11
N ALA A 98 -12.24 2.66 1.48
CA ALA A 98 -10.93 2.92 0.94
C ALA A 98 -10.23 1.63 0.51
N THR A 99 -9.42 1.74 -0.52
CA THR A 99 -8.49 0.69 -0.94
C THR A 99 -7.09 1.26 -1.00
N PHE A 100 -6.13 0.51 -0.52
CA PHE A 100 -4.72 0.87 -0.57
C PHE A 100 -3.92 -0.30 -1.13
N ARG A 101 -3.00 -0.02 -2.04
CA ARG A 101 -2.05 -0.99 -2.56
C ARG A 101 -0.64 -0.50 -2.35
N SER A 102 0.23 -1.40 -1.98
CA SER A 102 1.64 -1.10 -1.72
C SER A 102 2.54 -2.29 -2.04
N ALA A 103 3.84 -2.07 -2.05
CA ALA A 103 4.81 -3.13 -1.87
C ALA A 103 4.74 -3.69 -0.43
N ASN A 104 5.45 -4.80 -0.16
CA ASN A 104 5.49 -5.44 1.17
C ASN A 104 6.05 -4.51 2.27
N ASP A 105 6.86 -3.55 1.92
CA ASP A 105 7.41 -2.52 2.81
C ASP A 105 6.47 -1.32 3.03
N LEU A 106 5.23 -1.41 2.57
CA LEU A 106 4.21 -0.36 2.59
C LEU A 106 4.48 0.83 1.67
N THR A 107 5.47 0.78 0.76
CA THR A 107 5.65 1.80 -0.27
C THR A 107 4.40 1.87 -1.15
N PRO A 108 3.68 3.02 -1.18
CA PRO A 108 2.40 3.13 -1.87
C PRO A 108 2.53 2.93 -3.38
N SER A 109 1.60 2.20 -3.98
CA SER A 109 1.43 2.08 -5.44
C SER A 109 0.09 2.61 -5.93
N ALA A 110 -0.98 2.47 -5.12
CA ALA A 110 -2.28 3.06 -5.41
C ALA A 110 -3.08 3.28 -4.13
N PHE A 111 -3.98 4.26 -4.20
CA PHE A 111 -4.95 4.55 -3.13
C PHE A 111 -6.23 5.08 -3.74
N GLU A 112 -7.36 4.65 -3.21
CA GLU A 112 -8.66 5.19 -3.56
C GLU A 112 -9.52 5.31 -2.31
N ILE A 113 -10.30 6.41 -2.21
CA ILE A 113 -11.29 6.61 -1.15
C ILE A 113 -12.56 7.17 -1.76
N LYS A 114 -13.70 6.56 -1.39
CA LYS A 114 -15.04 6.95 -1.86
C LYS A 114 -16.03 6.98 -0.72
N GLY A 115 -16.99 7.88 -0.83
CA GLY A 115 -18.09 7.97 0.13
C GLY A 115 -18.61 9.39 0.33
N LYS A 116 -18.94 9.70 1.57
CA LYS A 116 -19.47 11.03 1.95
C LYS A 116 -18.73 11.56 3.16
N ASN A 117 -18.69 12.88 3.28
CA ASN A 117 -18.27 13.53 4.52
C ASN A 117 -19.47 13.84 5.43
N ALA A 118 -19.20 14.33 6.64
CA ALA A 118 -20.24 14.70 7.62
C ALA A 118 -21.21 15.81 7.15
N ARG A 119 -20.86 16.51 6.06
CA ARG A 119 -21.74 17.48 5.39
C ARG A 119 -22.45 16.87 4.17
N LEU A 120 -22.42 15.54 4.04
CA LEU A 120 -22.98 14.76 2.95
C LEU A 120 -22.38 15.09 1.56
N SER A 121 -21.28 15.83 1.51
CA SER A 121 -20.54 16.05 0.27
C SER A 121 -19.82 14.76 -0.16
N THR A 122 -19.81 14.50 -1.45
CA THR A 122 -19.13 13.33 -2.01
C THR A 122 -17.61 13.45 -1.86
N ILE A 123 -17.00 12.37 -1.40
CA ILE A 123 -15.56 12.12 -1.45
C ILE A 123 -15.34 11.07 -2.53
N ASP A 124 -14.49 11.38 -3.50
CA ASP A 124 -14.03 10.45 -4.54
C ASP A 124 -12.63 10.87 -4.99
N GLN A 125 -11.64 10.31 -4.35
CA GLN A 125 -10.24 10.64 -4.58
C GLN A 125 -9.43 9.38 -4.84
N ALA A 126 -8.45 9.49 -5.74
CA ALA A 126 -7.52 8.40 -6.01
C ALA A 126 -6.09 8.92 -6.24
N VAL A 127 -5.14 8.07 -5.96
CA VAL A 127 -3.71 8.25 -6.25
C VAL A 127 -3.23 7.00 -6.97
N GLU A 128 -2.60 7.19 -8.12
CA GLU A 128 -1.87 6.15 -8.85
C GLU A 128 -0.40 6.55 -8.91
N VAL A 129 0.48 5.65 -8.54
CA VAL A 129 1.92 5.92 -8.47
C VAL A 129 2.61 5.27 -9.67
N GLU A 130 3.25 6.11 -10.50
CA GLU A 130 4.11 5.69 -11.60
C GLU A 130 5.59 5.90 -11.25
N LEU A 131 6.50 5.51 -12.12
CA LEU A 131 7.92 5.57 -11.86
C LEU A 131 8.41 6.99 -11.49
N GLU A 132 8.05 7.99 -12.29
CA GLU A 132 8.54 9.37 -12.17
C GLU A 132 7.46 10.37 -11.73
N LYS A 133 6.20 9.97 -11.77
CA LYS A 133 5.06 10.84 -11.47
C LYS A 133 4.00 10.13 -10.68
N VAL A 134 3.08 10.92 -10.16
CA VAL A 134 1.84 10.44 -9.56
C VAL A 134 0.66 11.04 -10.31
N ARG A 135 -0.39 10.24 -10.48
CA ARG A 135 -1.67 10.67 -10.98
C ARG A 135 -2.61 10.84 -9.79
N LEU A 136 -3.23 11.99 -9.72
CA LEU A 136 -4.14 12.36 -8.63
C LEU A 136 -5.53 12.60 -9.22
N ARG A 137 -6.54 11.95 -8.64
CA ARG A 137 -7.93 12.14 -9.03
C ARG A 137 -8.72 12.79 -7.90
N ASP A 138 -9.48 13.81 -8.25
CA ASP A 138 -10.54 14.37 -7.42
C ASP A 138 -11.83 14.37 -8.26
N ARG A 139 -12.75 13.49 -7.90
CA ARG A 139 -13.95 13.14 -8.67
C ARG A 139 -13.57 12.71 -10.10
N ASP A 140 -14.04 13.42 -11.11
CA ASP A 140 -13.78 13.10 -12.54
C ASP A 140 -12.48 13.71 -13.08
N LYS A 141 -11.80 14.55 -12.28
CA LYS A 141 -10.63 15.29 -12.72
C LYS A 141 -9.33 14.61 -12.33
N TRP A 142 -8.53 14.24 -13.32
CA TRP A 142 -7.17 13.75 -13.12
C TRP A 142 -6.15 14.88 -13.32
N THR A 143 -5.12 14.86 -12.49
CA THR A 143 -3.95 15.73 -12.59
C THR A 143 -2.68 14.91 -12.38
N ASN A 144 -1.55 15.40 -12.91
CA ASN A 144 -0.26 14.78 -12.70
C ASN A 144 0.60 15.68 -11.80
N ALA A 145 1.41 15.07 -10.95
CA ALA A 145 2.43 15.73 -10.16
C ALA A 145 3.72 14.93 -10.18
N ALA A 146 4.85 15.57 -9.86
CA ALA A 146 6.09 14.86 -9.65
C ALA A 146 5.96 13.91 -8.45
N ARG A 147 6.51 12.70 -8.58
CA ARG A 147 6.53 11.74 -7.49
C ARG A 147 7.47 12.23 -6.40
N PRO A 148 7.01 12.42 -5.14
CA PRO A 148 7.90 12.73 -4.04
C PRO A 148 8.85 11.56 -3.78
N LYS A 149 10.06 11.82 -3.31
CA LYS A 149 11.03 10.76 -2.97
C LYS A 149 10.51 9.84 -1.86
N GLN A 150 9.83 10.41 -0.89
CA GLN A 150 9.26 9.70 0.24
C GLN A 150 7.90 10.29 0.56
N PHE A 151 6.86 9.45 0.58
CA PHE A 151 5.48 9.89 0.76
C PHE A 151 4.61 8.71 1.21
N PHE A 152 3.45 9.06 1.75
CA PHE A 152 2.37 8.10 2.01
C PHE A 152 1.07 8.59 1.37
N THR A 153 0.09 7.70 1.21
CA THR A 153 -1.22 8.07 0.64
C THR A 153 -2.29 8.01 1.72
N ILE A 154 -2.94 9.14 1.97
CA ILE A 154 -4.02 9.25 2.95
C ILE A 154 -4.90 10.45 2.60
N ALA A 155 -6.21 10.29 2.68
CA ALA A 155 -7.17 11.33 2.33
C ALA A 155 -8.51 11.14 3.05
N GLY A 156 -9.42 12.09 2.82
CA GLY A 156 -10.75 12.07 3.41
C GLY A 156 -10.71 12.22 4.93
N TYR A 157 -11.44 11.37 5.64
CA TYR A 157 -11.47 11.33 7.11
C TYR A 157 -10.27 10.63 7.75
N ALA A 158 -9.24 10.32 6.95
CA ALA A 158 -8.03 9.65 7.41
C ALA A 158 -8.36 8.39 8.26
N PRO A 159 -8.88 7.30 7.65
CA PRO A 159 -9.23 6.09 8.38
C PRO A 159 -8.13 5.64 9.34
N ALA A 160 -8.51 5.09 10.49
CA ALA A 160 -7.57 4.67 11.53
C ALA A 160 -6.56 3.63 11.00
N THR A 161 -7.01 2.71 10.16
CA THR A 161 -6.14 1.76 9.46
C THR A 161 -5.09 2.46 8.61
N MET A 162 -5.46 3.50 7.86
CA MET A 162 -4.49 4.24 7.04
C MET A 162 -3.47 5.00 7.91
N GLN A 163 -3.88 5.51 9.05
CA GLN A 163 -2.96 6.13 10.01
C GLN A 163 -2.03 5.10 10.64
N MET A 164 -2.54 3.92 10.99
CA MET A 164 -1.73 2.80 11.47
C MET A 164 -0.65 2.42 10.45
N LEU A 165 -1.04 2.22 9.20
CA LEU A 165 -0.10 1.86 8.13
C LEU A 165 0.90 2.99 7.83
N MET A 166 0.48 4.24 7.94
CA MET A 166 1.36 5.41 7.77
C MET A 166 2.45 5.46 8.85
N VAL A 167 2.12 5.17 10.11
CA VAL A 167 3.12 5.11 11.18
C VAL A 167 4.08 3.93 10.97
N ARG A 168 3.58 2.75 10.59
CA ARG A 168 4.40 1.59 10.22
C ARG A 168 5.36 1.91 9.07
N TYR A 169 4.86 2.53 8.00
CA TYR A 169 5.67 3.00 6.88
C TYR A 169 6.75 4.00 7.34
N TRP A 170 6.36 5.02 8.06
CA TRP A 170 7.26 6.05 8.57
C TRP A 170 8.40 5.44 9.42
N ALA A 171 8.07 4.52 10.33
CA ALA A 171 9.05 3.88 11.21
C ALA A 171 10.09 3.04 10.44
N THR A 172 9.67 2.37 9.36
CA THR A 172 10.55 1.51 8.54
C THR A 172 11.29 2.27 7.45
N HIS A 173 10.91 3.52 7.16
CA HIS A 173 11.50 4.35 6.09
C HIS A 173 12.33 5.52 6.63
N GLY A 174 13.02 5.32 7.76
CA GLY A 174 13.99 6.26 8.31
C GLY A 174 13.38 7.41 9.11
N SER A 175 12.12 7.32 9.48
CA SER A 175 11.44 8.26 10.38
C SER A 175 11.68 9.74 10.03
N PRO A 176 11.33 10.18 8.80
CA PRO A 176 11.60 11.53 8.36
C PRO A 176 10.88 12.56 9.26
N ALA A 177 11.50 13.73 9.46
CA ALA A 177 10.93 14.81 10.25
C ALA A 177 9.57 15.30 9.72
N GLU A 178 9.40 15.25 8.39
CA GLU A 178 8.13 15.49 7.69
C GLU A 178 7.93 14.43 6.61
N LEU A 179 6.74 13.90 6.49
CA LEU A 179 6.34 12.97 5.46
C LEU A 179 5.32 13.62 4.54
N ALA A 180 5.62 13.65 3.24
CA ALA A 180 4.65 14.10 2.24
C ALA A 180 3.45 13.16 2.23
N THR A 181 2.23 13.70 2.10
CA THR A 181 1.00 12.93 1.93
C THR A 181 0.35 13.23 0.59
N LEU A 182 -0.17 12.20 -0.06
CA LEU A 182 -0.91 12.33 -1.31
C LEU A 182 -2.39 11.97 -1.08
N PRO A 183 -3.32 12.67 -1.71
CA PRO A 183 -3.16 13.60 -2.83
C PRO A 183 -2.57 14.97 -2.45
N SER A 184 -2.52 15.34 -1.18
CA SER A 184 -2.00 16.65 -0.77
C SER A 184 -1.56 16.64 0.69
N GLY A 185 -0.66 17.55 1.03
CA GLY A 185 -0.28 17.84 2.41
C GLY A 185 1.07 17.26 2.83
N ARG A 186 1.33 17.44 4.11
CA ARG A 186 2.46 16.90 4.85
C ARG A 186 2.03 16.58 6.25
N VAL A 187 2.63 15.57 6.84
CA VAL A 187 2.42 15.23 8.25
C VAL A 187 3.75 15.18 8.98
N LYS A 188 3.68 15.50 10.25
CA LYS A 188 4.76 15.31 11.21
C LYS A 188 4.34 14.19 12.15
N ILE A 189 5.15 13.13 12.22
CA ILE A 189 4.94 12.00 13.12
C ILE A 189 6.03 12.06 14.18
N GLU A 190 5.66 12.06 15.45
CA GLU A 190 6.60 12.14 16.56
C GLU A 190 6.33 11.05 17.61
N PRO A 191 7.34 10.27 17.99
CA PRO A 191 7.25 9.40 19.15
C PRO A 191 7.14 10.24 20.42
N ARG A 192 6.29 9.83 21.35
CA ARG A 192 6.03 10.51 22.64
C ARG A 192 6.31 9.61 23.84
N GLY A 193 7.16 8.59 23.65
CA GLY A 193 7.47 7.61 24.67
C GLY A 193 6.31 6.64 24.90
N GLN A 194 6.28 6.06 26.07
CA GLN A 194 5.26 5.08 26.45
C GLN A 194 4.20 5.72 27.36
N ASP A 195 3.00 5.14 27.31
CA ASP A 195 1.87 5.56 28.13
C ASP A 195 1.06 4.34 28.56
N THR A 196 0.51 4.38 29.76
CA THR A 196 -0.33 3.31 30.29
C THR A 196 -1.79 3.71 30.14
N VAL A 197 -2.53 2.97 29.33
CA VAL A 197 -3.95 3.22 29.06
C VAL A 197 -4.80 2.00 29.42
N GLY A 198 -6.00 2.27 29.88
CA GLY A 198 -7.01 1.23 30.12
C GLY A 198 -7.61 0.74 28.79
N VAL A 199 -7.43 -0.55 28.51
CA VAL A 199 -8.01 -1.22 27.34
C VAL A 199 -8.69 -2.49 27.86
N ASN A 200 -9.98 -2.68 27.51
CA ASN A 200 -10.76 -3.86 27.92
C ASN A 200 -10.69 -4.18 29.43
N GLY A 201 -10.69 -3.12 30.27
CA GLY A 201 -10.63 -3.24 31.73
C GLY A 201 -9.25 -3.57 32.31
N LYS A 202 -8.20 -3.57 31.51
CA LYS A 202 -6.79 -3.76 31.94
C LYS A 202 -5.98 -2.53 31.64
N ASN A 203 -5.02 -2.21 32.49
CA ASN A 203 -4.02 -1.19 32.24
C ASN A 203 -2.82 -1.84 31.54
N GLU A 204 -2.55 -1.40 30.31
CA GLU A 204 -1.44 -1.89 29.50
C GLU A 204 -0.59 -0.70 29.02
N THR A 205 0.70 -0.96 28.78
CA THR A 205 1.65 0.06 28.35
C THR A 205 1.86 -0.05 26.84
N PHE A 206 1.71 1.09 26.14
CA PHE A 206 1.78 1.20 24.70
C PHE A 206 2.76 2.29 24.27
N ASP A 207 3.34 2.16 23.08
CA ASP A 207 4.11 3.21 22.45
C ASP A 207 3.16 4.30 21.94
N ARG A 208 3.44 5.55 22.34
CA ARG A 208 2.62 6.69 21.99
C ARG A 208 3.27 7.53 20.89
N TYR A 209 2.47 7.90 19.91
CA TYR A 209 2.84 8.78 18.80
C TYR A 209 1.87 9.96 18.69
N THR A 210 2.32 11.05 18.10
CA THR A 210 1.45 12.14 17.65
C THR A 210 1.61 12.33 16.16
N ILE A 211 0.49 12.61 15.48
CA ILE A 211 0.46 13.02 14.07
C ILE A 211 -0.10 14.43 13.99
N GLU A 212 0.59 15.32 13.30
CA GLU A 212 0.13 16.67 12.96
C GLU A 212 0.08 16.82 11.44
N GLY A 213 -0.84 17.66 10.95
CA GLY A 213 -1.00 17.91 9.51
C GLY A 213 -2.16 17.17 8.85
N LEU A 214 -2.85 16.29 9.56
CA LEU A 214 -4.13 15.72 9.11
C LEU A 214 -5.28 16.73 9.33
N ILE A 215 -6.44 16.43 8.73
CA ILE A 215 -7.59 17.34 8.67
C ILE A 215 -8.12 17.80 10.05
N TRP A 216 -7.91 16.99 11.09
CA TRP A 216 -8.42 17.25 12.44
C TRP A 216 -7.39 17.88 13.38
N GLY A 217 -6.20 18.24 12.88
CA GLY A 217 -5.11 18.79 13.65
C GLY A 217 -4.24 17.72 14.28
N ARG A 218 -3.89 17.88 15.58
CA ARG A 218 -3.07 16.89 16.27
C ARG A 218 -3.90 15.69 16.68
N GLU A 219 -3.41 14.52 16.33
CA GLU A 219 -3.95 13.21 16.70
C GLU A 219 -2.93 12.45 17.54
N THR A 220 -3.39 11.65 18.49
CA THR A 220 -2.56 10.82 19.38
C THR A 220 -2.90 9.36 19.16
N LEU A 221 -1.87 8.53 18.97
CA LEU A 221 -2.01 7.12 18.66
C LEU A 221 -1.21 6.28 19.65
N TRP A 222 -1.77 5.14 20.05
CA TRP A 222 -1.13 4.15 20.92
C TRP A 222 -1.00 2.82 20.19
N PHE A 223 0.21 2.29 20.18
CA PHE A 223 0.56 1.06 19.48
C PHE A 223 1.08 0.01 20.45
N ASP A 224 0.71 -1.23 20.22
CA ASP A 224 1.32 -2.37 20.91
C ASP A 224 2.74 -2.66 20.40
N SER A 225 3.43 -3.64 21.03
CA SER A 225 4.78 -4.06 20.65
C SER A 225 4.87 -4.65 19.22
N SER A 226 3.75 -5.03 18.64
CA SER A 226 3.65 -5.54 17.26
C SER A 226 3.29 -4.44 16.27
N HIS A 227 3.29 -3.18 16.69
CA HIS A 227 2.87 -2.00 15.92
C HIS A 227 1.42 -2.08 15.43
N ASN A 228 0.54 -2.72 16.19
CA ASN A 228 -0.89 -2.61 15.97
C ASN A 228 -1.43 -1.37 16.65
N LEU A 229 -2.24 -0.61 15.95
CA LEU A 229 -2.96 0.52 16.54
C LEU A 229 -4.01 -0.01 17.51
N ILE A 230 -3.93 0.39 18.77
CA ILE A 230 -4.86 0.01 19.84
C ILE A 230 -5.87 1.12 20.09
N ARG A 231 -5.40 2.37 20.09
CA ARG A 231 -6.23 3.54 20.33
C ARG A 231 -5.73 4.72 19.52
N LEU A 232 -6.68 5.55 19.07
CA LEU A 232 -6.41 6.84 18.44
C LEU A 232 -7.35 7.87 19.05
N GLU A 233 -6.86 9.04 19.35
CA GLU A 233 -7.64 10.16 19.83
C GLU A 233 -7.45 11.41 18.98
N VAL A 234 -8.56 12.08 18.71
CA VAL A 234 -8.63 13.37 18.03
C VAL A 234 -9.25 14.39 19.00
N PRO A 235 -8.44 15.02 19.87
CA PRO A 235 -8.96 15.87 20.95
C PRO A 235 -9.82 17.03 20.44
N SER A 236 -9.45 17.65 19.32
CA SER A 236 -10.19 18.76 18.70
C SER A 236 -11.61 18.37 18.26
N ALA A 237 -11.82 17.14 17.85
CA ALA A 237 -13.10 16.58 17.40
C ALA A 237 -13.84 15.81 18.51
N LYS A 238 -13.20 15.61 19.68
CA LYS A 238 -13.70 14.76 20.77
C LYS A 238 -14.01 13.32 20.29
N VAL A 239 -13.19 12.82 19.39
CA VAL A 239 -13.29 11.47 18.82
C VAL A 239 -12.22 10.59 19.41
N ALA A 240 -12.60 9.36 19.76
CA ALA A 240 -11.71 8.27 20.10
C ALA A 240 -12.04 7.07 19.22
N VAL A 241 -11.00 6.38 18.76
CA VAL A 241 -11.08 5.14 17.98
C VAL A 241 -10.35 4.07 18.76
N VAL A 242 -10.98 2.95 18.98
CA VAL A 242 -10.46 1.86 19.81
C VAL A 242 -10.54 0.54 19.05
N ARG A 243 -9.48 -0.25 19.08
CA ARG A 243 -9.44 -1.59 18.47
C ARG A 243 -10.35 -2.55 19.27
N GLU A 244 -11.15 -3.33 18.55
CA GLU A 244 -12.00 -4.41 19.10
C GLU A 244 -11.36 -5.79 18.88
#